data_f9d022a677e906d304becb2c63d3cf96
#
_entry.id   f9d022a677e906d304becb2c63d3cf96
#
_cell.length_a   1.000
_cell.length_b   1.000
_cell.length_c   1.000
_cell.angle_alpha   90.00
_cell.angle_beta   90.00
_cell.angle_gamma   90.00
#
_symmetry.space_group_name_H-M   'P 1'
#
loop_
_entity.id
_entity.type
_entity.pdbx_description
1 polymer ?
#
loop_
_entity_poly.entity_id
_entity_poly.type
_entity_poly.pdbx_seq_one_letter_code
_entity_poly.pdbx_strand_id
1 'polypeptide(L)'
;MDTKRRQLLRFAAAGVGMGFAASPLEALACRPTTPAKPNHLLIDVHCHIFNADDLAVRGFANHIFMHTSGRGVLNIGNWLSQMVDWLGQLSAPGIRTETRLLESILTGQVDPYDAYCRVEHPHGGILAQASNYRLHNALAMMALYPETDLFVPAMVDMDAHLGDQALVTPRQQVDLMEYIFVITGGRFHGYAAFDPLRQVRYDEKRPNGRDSPLSPLRIVKRAVMEQGFVGIKLYPPMGFRPIGNAALDGCKGINPRAPKYDAVLRELFDWCAAERVPVITHCNDSNHANVHDSENSECQHVGSPRQWAQLYESHPEYRGHLKVDLGHFGRADMHSRNRLKLLDAERENWPNAPDLARQHAEDMKEAAGFIAAMAAHPESLFADLSNYDTLDTDRLRKAFSKDMREMIAAHPHLARQLMYGTDWFMTPQGAVPYLDNMRDALPPDRHGPFYGANAARFLGLRRGEATRRRLEAFYRKWGIADPDWFQRVDSTPAG
;
A
#
# COMPACT_ATOMS: atom_id res chain seq x y z
N MET A 1 0.99 16.21 -29.84
CA MET A 1 1.31 14.79 -29.58
C MET A 1 1.28 14.05 -30.89
N ASP A 2 2.40 13.45 -31.30
CA ASP A 2 2.63 12.94 -32.65
C ASP A 2 1.79 11.67 -32.93
N THR A 3 1.12 11.65 -34.09
CA THR A 3 0.28 10.57 -34.56
C THR A 3 1.01 9.23 -34.68
N LYS A 4 2.32 9.27 -34.92
CA LYS A 4 3.21 8.08 -34.94
C LYS A 4 3.35 7.44 -33.55
N ARG A 5 3.32 8.22 -32.47
CA ARG A 5 3.37 7.73 -31.09
C ARG A 5 2.08 6.98 -30.70
N ARG A 6 0.91 7.45 -31.18
CA ARG A 6 -0.37 6.75 -30.97
C ARG A 6 -0.45 5.41 -31.72
N GLN A 7 0.13 5.31 -32.89
CA GLN A 7 0.17 4.06 -33.66
C GLN A 7 1.11 3.01 -33.05
N LEU A 8 2.29 3.42 -32.53
CA LEU A 8 3.21 2.52 -31.83
C LEU A 8 2.61 1.96 -30.53
N LEU A 9 1.84 2.77 -29.81
CA LEU A 9 1.09 2.33 -28.61
C LEU A 9 0.06 1.23 -28.92
N ARG A 10 -0.62 1.31 -30.06
CA ARG A 10 -1.56 0.29 -30.52
C ARG A 10 -0.89 -1.04 -30.87
N PHE A 11 0.33 -1.01 -31.41
CA PHE A 11 1.09 -2.22 -31.76
C PHE A 11 1.71 -2.92 -30.52
N ALA A 12 2.12 -2.20 -29.50
CA ALA A 12 2.68 -2.76 -28.28
C ALA A 12 1.61 -3.44 -27.40
N ALA A 13 0.42 -2.87 -27.32
CA ALA A 13 -0.72 -3.48 -26.64
C ALA A 13 -1.23 -4.75 -27.34
N ALA A 14 -1.08 -4.86 -28.66
CA ALA A 14 -1.50 -6.01 -29.43
C ALA A 14 -0.56 -7.23 -29.33
N GLY A 15 0.65 -7.06 -28.79
CA GLY A 15 1.68 -8.12 -28.73
C GLY A 15 1.69 -8.97 -27.46
N VAL A 16 0.88 -8.66 -26.44
CA VAL A 16 0.91 -9.35 -25.12
C VAL A 16 -0.46 -9.85 -24.64
N GLY A 17 -1.51 -9.65 -25.40
CA GLY A 17 -2.83 -10.21 -25.06
C GLY A 17 -3.72 -10.35 -26.27
N MET A 18 -4.34 -11.50 -26.46
CA MET A 18 -5.45 -11.64 -27.39
C MET A 18 -6.55 -10.65 -26.96
N GLY A 19 -6.63 -9.51 -27.67
CA GLY A 19 -7.63 -8.49 -27.42
C GLY A 19 -9.02 -9.02 -27.77
N PHE A 20 -9.89 -9.08 -26.79
CA PHE A 20 -11.33 -9.03 -27.04
C PHE A 20 -11.72 -7.57 -27.19
N ALA A 21 -12.14 -7.17 -28.37
CA ALA A 21 -12.80 -5.89 -28.56
C ALA A 21 -14.08 -5.88 -27.71
N ALA A 22 -14.17 -4.97 -26.76
CA ALA A 22 -15.36 -4.84 -25.92
C ALA A 22 -16.58 -4.59 -26.78
N SER A 23 -17.62 -5.43 -26.63
CA SER A 23 -18.90 -5.25 -27.28
C SER A 23 -19.66 -4.06 -26.66
N PRO A 24 -20.63 -3.45 -27.37
CA PRO A 24 -21.48 -2.40 -26.78
C PRO A 24 -22.22 -2.84 -25.51
N LEU A 25 -22.42 -4.13 -25.30
CA LEU A 25 -22.96 -4.72 -24.06
C LEU A 25 -21.96 -4.70 -22.90
N GLU A 26 -20.65 -4.77 -23.17
CA GLU A 26 -19.60 -4.65 -22.14
C GLU A 26 -19.44 -3.21 -21.64
N ALA A 27 -19.73 -2.22 -22.47
CA ALA A 27 -19.74 -0.82 -22.05
C ALA A 27 -20.85 -0.51 -21.01
N LEU A 28 -21.95 -1.23 -21.02
CA LEU A 28 -22.98 -1.18 -19.96
C LEU A 28 -22.56 -1.95 -18.69
N ALA A 29 -21.68 -2.93 -18.81
CA ALA A 29 -21.18 -3.73 -17.68
C ALA A 29 -20.06 -3.04 -16.89
N CYS A 30 -19.49 -1.92 -17.37
CA CYS A 30 -18.42 -1.22 -16.66
C CYS A 30 -18.90 -0.40 -15.45
N ARG A 31 -20.20 -0.07 -15.37
CA ARG A 31 -20.79 0.55 -14.17
C ARG A 31 -20.96 -0.53 -13.11
N PRO A 32 -20.36 -0.39 -11.93
CA PRO A 32 -20.52 -1.40 -10.88
C PRO A 32 -21.99 -1.54 -10.52
N THR A 33 -22.50 -2.76 -10.61
CA THR A 33 -23.77 -3.09 -9.96
C THR A 33 -23.54 -2.98 -8.45
N THR A 34 -24.49 -2.41 -7.71
CA THR A 34 -24.39 -2.40 -6.26
C THR A 34 -24.73 -3.82 -5.74
N PRO A 35 -23.74 -4.66 -5.42
CA PRO A 35 -24.04 -5.97 -4.89
C PRO A 35 -24.61 -5.85 -3.48
N ALA A 36 -25.23 -6.92 -3.01
CA ALA A 36 -25.61 -7.00 -1.61
C ALA A 36 -24.34 -6.92 -0.75
N LYS A 37 -24.31 -5.95 0.16
CA LYS A 37 -23.18 -5.80 1.10
C LYS A 37 -23.12 -7.01 2.04
N PRO A 38 -21.93 -7.50 2.40
CA PRO A 38 -21.78 -8.53 3.41
C PRO A 38 -22.30 -8.05 4.77
N ASN A 39 -22.66 -8.98 5.64
CA ASN A 39 -23.16 -8.64 6.99
C ASN A 39 -22.11 -7.96 7.88
N HIS A 40 -20.85 -8.02 7.52
CA HIS A 40 -19.74 -7.34 8.20
C HIS A 40 -19.24 -6.15 7.39
N LEU A 41 -18.67 -5.17 8.09
CA LEU A 41 -17.93 -4.06 7.49
C LEU A 41 -16.72 -4.60 6.69
N LEU A 42 -16.46 -4.04 5.53
CA LEU A 42 -15.33 -4.43 4.67
C LEU A 42 -14.49 -3.20 4.31
N ILE A 43 -13.29 -3.12 4.87
CA ILE A 43 -12.31 -2.06 4.65
C ILE A 43 -11.03 -2.67 4.08
N ASP A 44 -10.60 -2.20 2.93
CA ASP A 44 -9.29 -2.50 2.37
C ASP A 44 -8.30 -1.44 2.87
N VAL A 45 -7.46 -1.79 3.86
CA VAL A 45 -6.55 -0.85 4.51
C VAL A 45 -5.25 -0.61 3.74
N HIS A 46 -4.98 -1.41 2.69
CA HIS A 46 -3.73 -1.33 1.94
C HIS A 46 -3.97 -1.63 0.47
N CYS A 47 -4.06 -0.59 -0.33
CA CYS A 47 -4.15 -0.65 -1.78
C CYS A 47 -3.42 0.55 -2.42
N HIS A 48 -3.39 0.61 -3.75
CA HIS A 48 -2.72 1.66 -4.50
C HIS A 48 -3.55 2.08 -5.72
N ILE A 49 -3.58 3.38 -6.02
CA ILE A 49 -4.21 3.94 -7.23
C ILE A 49 -3.32 4.95 -7.96
N PHE A 50 -2.02 4.95 -7.70
CA PHE A 50 -1.05 5.79 -8.40
C PHE A 50 -0.93 5.43 -9.89
N ASN A 51 -0.24 6.24 -10.67
CA ASN A 51 0.21 5.91 -12.02
C ASN A 51 1.71 6.13 -12.19
N ALA A 52 2.24 5.87 -13.39
CA ALA A 52 3.68 5.95 -13.65
C ALA A 52 4.28 7.35 -13.39
N ASP A 53 3.48 8.43 -13.53
CA ASP A 53 3.94 9.79 -13.27
C ASP A 53 4.23 10.05 -11.78
N ASP A 54 3.67 9.24 -10.87
CA ASP A 54 3.91 9.30 -9.42
C ASP A 54 5.20 8.62 -8.99
N LEU A 55 5.81 7.84 -9.86
CA LEU A 55 6.99 7.05 -9.58
C LEU A 55 8.24 7.65 -10.23
N ALA A 56 9.35 7.58 -9.53
CA ALA A 56 10.69 7.69 -10.09
C ALA A 56 11.01 6.39 -10.84
N VAL A 57 10.39 6.20 -12.03
CA VAL A 57 10.32 4.90 -12.72
C VAL A 57 11.70 4.30 -13.00
N ARG A 58 12.68 5.12 -13.42
CA ARG A 58 14.06 4.66 -13.66
C ARG A 58 14.75 4.24 -12.37
N GLY A 59 14.63 5.07 -11.33
CA GLY A 59 15.18 4.78 -10.02
C GLY A 59 14.56 3.51 -9.44
N PHE A 60 13.24 3.37 -9.53
CA PHE A 60 12.51 2.19 -9.07
C PHE A 60 12.96 0.92 -9.82
N ALA A 61 13.06 0.96 -11.14
CA ALA A 61 13.54 -0.16 -11.93
C ALA A 61 14.96 -0.57 -11.57
N ASN A 62 15.87 0.39 -11.49
CA ASN A 62 17.27 0.12 -11.22
C ASN A 62 17.52 -0.39 -9.80
N HIS A 63 16.77 0.08 -8.80
CA HIS A 63 17.02 -0.25 -7.39
C HIS A 63 16.13 -1.36 -6.85
N ILE A 64 14.86 -1.41 -7.21
CA ILE A 64 13.93 -2.38 -6.66
C ILE A 64 13.86 -3.65 -7.51
N PHE A 65 13.63 -3.51 -8.82
CA PHE A 65 13.52 -4.68 -9.70
C PHE A 65 14.85 -5.43 -9.90
N MET A 66 15.96 -4.72 -10.03
CA MET A 66 17.26 -5.35 -10.24
C MET A 66 17.78 -6.09 -9.02
N HIS A 67 17.34 -5.73 -7.81
CA HIS A 67 17.88 -6.26 -6.57
C HIS A 67 16.97 -7.29 -5.86
N THR A 68 15.66 -7.21 -6.04
CA THR A 68 14.74 -8.26 -5.60
C THR A 68 14.83 -9.53 -6.45
N SER A 69 15.33 -9.43 -7.68
CA SER A 69 15.52 -10.56 -8.60
C SER A 69 16.65 -11.52 -8.20
N GLY A 70 17.51 -11.18 -7.26
CA GLY A 70 18.64 -12.03 -6.80
C GLY A 70 18.24 -13.30 -6.05
N ARG A 71 16.95 -13.48 -5.71
CA ARG A 71 16.43 -14.67 -5.02
C ARG A 71 15.38 -15.44 -5.83
N GLY A 72 15.59 -15.61 -7.12
CA GLY A 72 14.94 -16.70 -7.86
C GLY A 72 13.76 -16.39 -8.75
N VAL A 73 13.51 -15.15 -9.15
CA VAL A 73 12.53 -14.82 -10.19
C VAL A 73 13.19 -13.98 -11.29
N LEU A 74 13.54 -14.67 -12.36
CA LEU A 74 13.94 -14.14 -13.68
C LEU A 74 15.12 -13.15 -13.68
N ASN A 75 16.25 -13.65 -14.12
CA ASN A 75 17.41 -12.89 -14.61
C ASN A 75 17.00 -12.09 -15.88
N ILE A 76 16.14 -11.07 -15.70
CA ILE A 76 15.66 -10.20 -16.79
C ILE A 76 16.45 -8.89 -16.74
N GLY A 77 17.77 -9.00 -16.74
CA GLY A 77 18.71 -7.89 -16.72
C GLY A 77 18.30 -6.61 -17.50
N ASN A 78 19.21 -6.02 -18.21
CA ASN A 78 19.06 -4.78 -19.00
C ASN A 78 17.80 -4.63 -19.87
N TRP A 79 17.13 -5.74 -20.24
CA TRP A 79 15.89 -5.70 -21.01
C TRP A 79 14.72 -5.13 -20.20
N LEU A 80 14.60 -5.45 -18.90
CA LEU A 80 13.51 -4.92 -18.07
C LEU A 80 13.72 -3.43 -17.77
N SER A 81 14.97 -2.99 -17.53
CA SER A 81 15.24 -1.56 -17.33
C SER A 81 14.95 -0.76 -18.60
N GLN A 82 15.32 -1.29 -19.79
CA GLN A 82 14.96 -0.68 -21.07
C GLN A 82 13.44 -0.71 -21.32
N MET A 83 12.75 -1.79 -20.93
CA MET A 83 11.31 -1.89 -21.03
C MET A 83 10.62 -0.92 -20.06
N VAL A 84 11.14 -0.74 -18.86
CA VAL A 84 10.62 0.24 -17.88
C VAL A 84 10.94 1.67 -18.32
N ASP A 85 12.13 1.95 -18.89
CA ASP A 85 12.43 3.22 -19.53
C ASP A 85 11.51 3.51 -20.72
N TRP A 86 11.20 2.48 -21.49
CA TRP A 86 10.27 2.57 -22.61
C TRP A 86 8.82 2.74 -22.13
N LEU A 87 8.41 2.01 -21.09
CA LEU A 87 7.10 2.12 -20.45
C LEU A 87 6.94 3.44 -19.66
N GLY A 88 7.99 3.94 -19.02
CA GLY A 88 8.00 5.27 -18.41
C GLY A 88 7.92 6.42 -19.43
N GLN A 89 8.19 6.14 -20.71
CA GLN A 89 7.92 7.02 -21.83
C GLN A 89 6.53 6.82 -22.44
N LEU A 90 5.84 5.71 -22.11
CA LEU A 90 4.46 5.45 -22.44
C LEU A 90 3.58 6.25 -21.45
N SER A 91 3.47 7.50 -21.75
CA SER A 91 2.71 8.54 -21.08
C SER A 91 1.48 8.05 -20.31
N ALA A 92 1.61 7.92 -19.00
CA ALA A 92 0.48 8.16 -18.12
C ALA A 92 -0.14 9.52 -18.46
N PRO A 93 -1.44 9.69 -18.26
CA PRO A 93 -2.07 11.00 -18.48
C PRO A 93 -1.44 12.02 -17.54
N GLY A 94 -0.82 13.06 -18.10
CA GLY A 94 -0.13 14.05 -17.29
C GLY A 94 -1.08 14.74 -16.29
N ILE A 95 -0.56 15.11 -15.15
CA ILE A 95 -1.30 15.69 -14.01
C ILE A 95 -2.29 16.79 -14.40
N ARG A 96 -1.92 17.69 -15.32
CA ARG A 96 -2.80 18.78 -15.78
C ARG A 96 -4.02 18.27 -16.54
N THR A 97 -3.86 17.20 -17.31
CA THR A 97 -4.96 16.61 -18.10
C THR A 97 -5.93 15.90 -17.16
N GLU A 98 -5.40 15.16 -16.18
CA GLU A 98 -6.22 14.49 -15.19
C GLU A 98 -6.94 15.50 -14.28
N THR A 99 -6.27 16.54 -13.79
CA THR A 99 -6.91 17.60 -12.99
C THR A 99 -8.10 18.22 -13.73
N ARG A 100 -7.96 18.56 -15.03
CA ARG A 100 -9.07 19.09 -15.82
C ARG A 100 -10.23 18.12 -15.97
N LEU A 101 -9.95 16.82 -16.13
CA LEU A 101 -10.98 15.78 -16.15
C LEU A 101 -11.74 15.75 -14.82
N LEU A 102 -11.02 15.72 -13.70
CA LEU A 102 -11.64 15.69 -12.36
C LEU A 102 -12.48 16.95 -12.09
N GLU A 103 -11.99 18.13 -12.47
CA GLU A 103 -12.73 19.40 -12.38
C GLU A 103 -14.01 19.36 -13.24
N SER A 104 -13.95 18.79 -14.44
CA SER A 104 -15.13 18.64 -15.31
C SER A 104 -16.16 17.69 -14.71
N ILE A 105 -15.72 16.64 -14.02
CA ILE A 105 -16.61 15.72 -13.30
C ILE A 105 -17.23 16.41 -12.09
N LEU A 106 -16.44 17.12 -11.28
CA LEU A 106 -16.92 17.84 -10.09
C LEU A 106 -17.94 18.95 -10.43
N THR A 107 -17.83 19.53 -11.63
CA THR A 107 -18.78 20.52 -12.14
C THR A 107 -19.97 19.92 -12.88
N GLY A 108 -20.07 18.59 -12.96
CA GLY A 108 -21.17 17.87 -13.60
C GLY A 108 -21.15 17.89 -15.13
N GLN A 109 -20.04 18.30 -15.76
CA GLN A 109 -19.90 18.33 -17.23
C GLN A 109 -19.59 16.94 -17.81
N VAL A 110 -19.00 16.05 -17.03
CA VAL A 110 -18.62 14.67 -17.41
C VAL A 110 -19.07 13.69 -16.34
N ASP A 111 -19.70 12.59 -16.75
CA ASP A 111 -19.98 11.47 -15.85
C ASP A 111 -18.69 10.65 -15.62
N PRO A 112 -18.29 10.35 -14.39
CA PRO A 112 -17.05 9.63 -14.11
C PRO A 112 -17.03 8.23 -14.73
N TYR A 113 -18.16 7.53 -14.77
CA TYR A 113 -18.23 6.18 -15.36
C TYR A 113 -18.22 6.21 -16.88
N ASP A 114 -18.79 7.25 -17.51
CA ASP A 114 -18.69 7.41 -18.97
C ASP A 114 -17.24 7.67 -19.39
N ALA A 115 -16.47 8.38 -18.58
CA ALA A 115 -15.03 8.55 -18.81
C ALA A 115 -14.28 7.23 -18.66
N TYR A 116 -14.58 6.45 -17.62
CA TYR A 116 -13.97 5.16 -17.34
C TYR A 116 -14.32 4.08 -18.37
N CYS A 117 -15.60 4.00 -18.79
CA CYS A 117 -16.08 3.00 -19.77
C CYS A 117 -15.44 3.15 -21.16
N ARG A 118 -14.77 4.26 -21.43
CA ARG A 118 -14.01 4.48 -22.67
C ARG A 118 -12.57 3.99 -22.63
N VAL A 119 -12.11 3.44 -21.50
CA VAL A 119 -10.76 2.92 -21.33
C VAL A 119 -10.67 1.54 -21.96
N GLU A 120 -9.74 1.35 -22.88
CA GLU A 120 -9.63 0.10 -23.68
C GLU A 120 -9.24 -1.13 -22.82
N HIS A 121 -8.61 -0.94 -21.64
CA HIS A 121 -8.12 -2.05 -20.79
C HIS A 121 -8.30 -1.73 -19.29
N PRO A 122 -9.54 -1.69 -18.77
CA PRO A 122 -9.79 -1.33 -17.38
C PRO A 122 -9.23 -2.36 -16.36
N HIS A 123 -9.02 -3.61 -16.80
CA HIS A 123 -8.58 -4.73 -15.97
C HIS A 123 -7.20 -5.28 -16.37
N GLY A 124 -6.38 -4.47 -17.03
CA GLY A 124 -5.01 -4.85 -17.39
C GLY A 124 -4.12 -5.04 -16.15
N GLY A 125 -3.00 -5.78 -16.32
CA GLY A 125 -1.99 -5.94 -15.27
C GLY A 125 -1.35 -4.62 -14.83
N ILE A 126 -0.38 -4.70 -13.92
CA ILE A 126 0.29 -3.54 -13.28
C ILE A 126 0.73 -2.45 -14.28
N LEU A 127 1.19 -2.83 -15.47
CA LEU A 127 1.64 -1.88 -16.50
C LEU A 127 0.47 -1.09 -17.11
N ALA A 128 -0.67 -1.74 -17.34
CA ALA A 128 -1.87 -1.07 -17.84
C ALA A 128 -2.42 -0.10 -16.79
N GLN A 129 -2.46 -0.51 -15.53
CA GLN A 129 -2.90 0.36 -14.43
C GLN A 129 -1.95 1.54 -14.23
N ALA A 130 -0.64 1.33 -14.33
CA ALA A 130 0.34 2.41 -14.26
C ALA A 130 0.20 3.45 -15.40
N SER A 131 -0.41 3.06 -16.52
CA SER A 131 -0.65 3.95 -17.67
C SER A 131 -2.00 4.66 -17.66
N ASN A 132 -2.86 4.36 -16.69
CA ASN A 132 -4.20 4.94 -16.57
C ASN A 132 -4.22 6.27 -15.80
N TYR A 133 -5.37 6.97 -15.87
CA TYR A 133 -5.73 7.97 -14.88
C TYR A 133 -5.87 7.31 -13.50
N ARG A 134 -5.51 8.00 -12.43
CA ARG A 134 -5.70 7.51 -11.05
C ARG A 134 -7.19 7.31 -10.73
N LEU A 135 -8.06 8.18 -11.26
CA LEU A 135 -9.51 8.00 -11.17
C LEU A 135 -9.95 6.68 -11.82
N HIS A 136 -9.40 6.33 -12.99
CA HIS A 136 -9.76 5.07 -13.66
C HIS A 136 -9.31 3.87 -12.84
N ASN A 137 -8.13 3.93 -12.20
CA ASN A 137 -7.67 2.90 -11.28
C ASN A 137 -8.61 2.76 -10.07
N ALA A 138 -9.09 3.87 -9.50
CA ALA A 138 -10.07 3.86 -8.41
C ALA A 138 -11.40 3.22 -8.85
N LEU A 139 -11.93 3.58 -10.02
CA LEU A 139 -13.17 3.02 -10.54
C LEU A 139 -13.03 1.53 -10.91
N ALA A 140 -11.87 1.12 -11.46
CA ALA A 140 -11.57 -0.28 -11.72
C ALA A 140 -11.57 -1.11 -10.43
N MET A 141 -10.95 -0.58 -9.37
CA MET A 141 -10.93 -1.22 -8.07
C MET A 141 -12.33 -1.33 -7.45
N MET A 142 -13.15 -0.28 -7.57
CA MET A 142 -14.57 -0.32 -7.15
C MET A 142 -15.38 -1.36 -7.93
N ALA A 143 -15.09 -1.55 -9.21
CA ALA A 143 -15.75 -2.55 -10.05
C ALA A 143 -15.29 -3.98 -9.71
N LEU A 144 -14.01 -4.16 -9.38
CA LEU A 144 -13.44 -5.45 -9.00
C LEU A 144 -13.87 -5.90 -7.60
N TYR A 145 -13.97 -4.94 -6.66
CA TYR A 145 -14.33 -5.18 -5.26
C TYR A 145 -15.56 -4.34 -4.86
N PRO A 146 -16.72 -4.56 -5.49
CA PRO A 146 -17.89 -3.68 -5.33
C PRO A 146 -18.49 -3.71 -3.93
N GLU A 147 -18.26 -4.79 -3.18
CA GLU A 147 -18.73 -4.97 -1.81
C GLU A 147 -17.95 -4.15 -0.78
N THR A 148 -16.73 -3.69 -1.11
CA THR A 148 -15.87 -2.95 -0.18
C THR A 148 -16.53 -1.64 0.22
N ASP A 149 -16.52 -1.34 1.51
CA ASP A 149 -17.10 -0.13 2.07
C ASP A 149 -16.14 1.05 1.95
N LEU A 150 -14.87 0.84 2.27
CA LEU A 150 -13.82 1.85 2.22
C LEU A 150 -12.52 1.25 1.68
N PHE A 151 -11.91 1.93 0.72
CA PHE A 151 -10.57 1.69 0.22
C PHE A 151 -9.61 2.74 0.78
N VAL A 152 -8.45 2.29 1.26
CA VAL A 152 -7.45 3.20 1.84
C VAL A 152 -6.14 3.12 1.06
N PRO A 153 -6.06 3.81 -0.11
CA PRO A 153 -4.89 3.76 -0.96
C PRO A 153 -3.69 4.45 -0.32
N ALA A 154 -2.55 3.79 -0.35
CA ALA A 154 -1.28 4.33 0.06
C ALA A 154 -0.62 5.07 -1.11
N MET A 155 -0.33 6.36 -0.94
CA MET A 155 0.54 7.10 -1.85
C MET A 155 1.98 6.60 -1.76
N VAL A 156 2.79 6.89 -2.77
CA VAL A 156 4.21 6.56 -2.82
C VAL A 156 5.06 7.84 -2.92
N ASP A 157 6.18 7.87 -2.20
CA ASP A 157 7.20 8.92 -2.27
C ASP A 157 8.57 8.29 -2.02
N MET A 158 9.27 7.94 -3.10
CA MET A 158 10.54 7.20 -3.06
C MET A 158 11.66 7.90 -3.82
N ASP A 159 11.35 8.90 -4.64
CA ASP A 159 12.28 9.51 -5.59
C ASP A 159 13.50 10.16 -4.93
N ALA A 160 13.38 10.70 -3.72
CA ALA A 160 14.53 11.26 -3.01
C ALA A 160 15.60 10.20 -2.67
N HIS A 161 15.21 8.98 -2.33
CA HIS A 161 16.13 7.87 -2.07
C HIS A 161 16.65 7.20 -3.36
N LEU A 162 15.82 7.13 -4.39
CA LEU A 162 16.17 6.49 -5.66
C LEU A 162 17.04 7.38 -6.58
N GLY A 163 17.29 8.63 -6.18
CA GLY A 163 18.13 9.55 -6.96
C GLY A 163 17.53 9.98 -8.31
N ASP A 164 16.24 9.77 -8.49
CA ASP A 164 15.45 10.10 -9.67
C ASP A 164 14.28 11.02 -9.26
N GLN A 165 13.47 11.46 -10.21
CA GLN A 165 12.34 12.35 -9.94
C GLN A 165 11.06 11.82 -10.58
N ALA A 166 9.99 11.73 -9.79
CA ALA A 166 8.65 11.56 -10.29
C ALA A 166 8.23 12.82 -11.08
N LEU A 167 7.37 12.64 -12.07
CA LEU A 167 6.83 13.76 -12.88
C LEU A 167 5.81 14.58 -12.08
N VAL A 168 5.22 13.99 -11.06
CA VAL A 168 4.21 14.60 -10.19
C VAL A 168 4.76 14.73 -8.78
N THR A 169 4.68 15.92 -8.22
CA THR A 169 5.13 16.18 -6.85
C THR A 169 4.14 15.61 -5.82
N PRO A 170 4.59 15.27 -4.59
CA PRO A 170 3.69 14.79 -3.53
C PRO A 170 2.51 15.75 -3.26
N ARG A 171 2.72 17.05 -3.36
CA ARG A 171 1.64 18.04 -3.23
C ARG A 171 0.57 17.89 -4.31
N GLN A 172 0.99 17.75 -5.57
CA GLN A 172 0.07 17.57 -6.69
C GLN A 172 -0.69 16.24 -6.59
N GLN A 173 -0.03 15.18 -6.12
CA GLN A 173 -0.70 13.90 -5.85
C GLN A 173 -1.78 14.07 -4.78
N VAL A 174 -1.47 14.74 -3.66
CA VAL A 174 -2.43 15.03 -2.58
C VAL A 174 -3.62 15.85 -3.09
N ASP A 175 -3.37 16.92 -3.83
CA ASP A 175 -4.43 17.79 -4.35
C ASP A 175 -5.35 17.04 -5.33
N LEU A 176 -4.81 16.13 -6.14
CA LEU A 176 -5.59 15.30 -7.08
C LEU A 176 -6.38 14.20 -6.35
N MET A 177 -5.78 13.55 -5.36
CA MET A 177 -6.46 12.53 -4.56
C MET A 177 -7.66 13.09 -3.79
N GLU A 178 -7.60 14.34 -3.31
CA GLU A 178 -8.75 15.02 -2.70
C GLU A 178 -9.97 15.00 -3.64
N TYR A 179 -9.78 15.29 -4.93
CA TYR A 179 -10.86 15.23 -5.91
C TYR A 179 -11.40 13.81 -6.10
N ILE A 180 -10.53 12.81 -6.15
CA ILE A 180 -10.95 11.41 -6.27
C ILE A 180 -11.80 11.00 -5.07
N PHE A 181 -11.45 11.41 -3.84
CA PHE A 181 -12.24 11.11 -2.64
C PHE A 181 -13.65 11.69 -2.74
N VAL A 182 -13.78 12.90 -3.25
CA VAL A 182 -15.08 13.56 -3.48
C VAL A 182 -15.88 12.83 -4.56
N ILE A 183 -15.27 12.59 -5.74
CA ILE A 183 -15.93 11.96 -6.89
C ILE A 183 -16.44 10.56 -6.57
N THR A 184 -15.70 9.80 -5.76
CA THR A 184 -16.09 8.46 -5.34
C THR A 184 -17.07 8.43 -4.15
N GLY A 185 -17.59 9.59 -3.75
CA GLY A 185 -18.55 9.69 -2.63
C GLY A 185 -17.99 9.20 -1.30
N GLY A 186 -16.69 9.37 -1.07
CA GLY A 186 -16.02 8.94 0.16
C GLY A 186 -15.76 7.43 0.24
N ARG A 187 -15.80 6.70 -0.85
CA ARG A 187 -15.36 5.29 -0.89
C ARG A 187 -13.85 5.13 -0.88
N PHE A 188 -13.11 6.21 -1.13
CA PHE A 188 -11.66 6.27 -1.01
C PHE A 188 -11.25 7.36 -0.03
N HIS A 189 -10.31 7.02 0.87
CA HIS A 189 -9.60 7.93 1.74
C HIS A 189 -8.20 7.36 1.99
N GLY A 190 -7.15 8.05 1.53
CA GLY A 190 -5.81 7.46 1.45
C GLY A 190 -4.89 7.80 2.60
N TYR A 191 -3.68 7.22 2.53
CA TYR A 191 -2.52 7.63 3.32
C TYR A 191 -1.64 8.57 2.50
N ALA A 192 -1.26 9.71 3.08
CA ALA A 192 -0.29 10.61 2.47
C ALA A 192 1.13 10.06 2.67
N ALA A 193 1.92 10.00 1.61
CA ALA A 193 3.28 9.50 1.70
C ALA A 193 4.22 10.56 2.30
N PHE A 194 5.11 10.12 3.19
CA PHE A 194 6.14 10.97 3.78
C PHE A 194 7.52 10.31 3.68
N ASP A 195 8.49 11.06 3.15
CA ASP A 195 9.88 10.67 3.05
C ASP A 195 10.76 11.58 3.93
N PRO A 196 11.46 11.02 4.96
CA PRO A 196 12.31 11.81 5.84
C PRO A 196 13.49 12.45 5.10
N LEU A 197 14.06 11.80 4.07
CA LEU A 197 15.14 12.38 3.27
C LEU A 197 14.69 13.62 2.51
N ARG A 198 13.47 13.59 1.94
CA ARG A 198 12.87 14.75 1.27
C ARG A 198 12.74 15.93 2.23
N GLN A 199 12.28 15.68 3.46
CA GLN A 199 12.17 16.73 4.48
C GLN A 199 13.54 17.28 4.86
N VAL A 200 14.54 16.44 5.13
CA VAL A 200 15.90 16.87 5.45
C VAL A 200 16.49 17.73 4.32
N ARG A 201 16.35 17.29 3.07
CA ARG A 201 16.81 18.08 1.91
C ARG A 201 16.08 19.41 1.76
N TYR A 202 14.80 19.44 2.10
CA TYR A 202 14.02 20.68 2.08
C TYR A 202 14.51 21.67 3.14
N ASP A 203 14.74 21.20 4.37
CA ASP A 203 15.23 22.02 5.48
C ASP A 203 16.64 22.58 5.21
N GLU A 204 17.53 21.75 4.63
CA GLU A 204 18.88 22.20 4.24
C GLU A 204 18.86 23.32 3.18
N LYS A 205 17.93 23.23 2.22
CA LYS A 205 17.78 24.26 1.18
C LYS A 205 17.04 25.51 1.66
N ARG A 206 16.23 25.38 2.70
CA ARG A 206 15.34 26.43 3.24
C ARG A 206 15.30 26.37 4.76
N PRO A 207 16.36 26.80 5.46
CA PRO A 207 16.47 26.68 6.92
C PRO A 207 15.28 27.29 7.70
N ASN A 208 14.62 28.33 7.16
CA ASN A 208 13.44 28.97 7.75
C ASN A 208 12.13 28.55 7.06
N GLY A 209 12.14 27.52 6.24
CA GLY A 209 11.01 27.12 5.38
C GLY A 209 10.11 26.05 5.97
N ARG A 210 10.34 25.59 7.21
CA ARG A 210 9.61 24.45 7.79
C ARG A 210 8.09 24.68 7.88
N ASP A 211 7.66 25.90 8.13
CA ASP A 211 6.25 26.30 8.15
C ASP A 211 5.66 26.61 6.76
N SER A 212 6.47 26.59 5.73
CA SER A 212 6.01 26.80 4.36
C SER A 212 5.00 25.72 3.94
N PRO A 213 3.93 26.08 3.20
CA PRO A 213 3.00 25.11 2.61
C PRO A 213 3.66 24.10 1.65
N LEU A 214 4.91 24.34 1.28
CA LEU A 214 5.72 23.44 0.42
C LEU A 214 6.61 22.49 1.21
N SER A 215 6.70 22.62 2.53
CA SER A 215 7.42 21.67 3.37
C SER A 215 6.74 20.30 3.33
N PRO A 216 7.46 19.19 3.10
CA PRO A 216 6.88 17.86 3.06
C PRO A 216 6.01 17.54 4.28
N LEU A 217 6.48 17.92 5.48
CA LEU A 217 5.72 17.72 6.71
C LEU A 217 4.41 18.54 6.73
N ARG A 218 4.42 19.76 6.20
CA ARG A 218 3.20 20.60 6.11
C ARG A 218 2.22 20.05 5.05
N ILE A 219 2.73 19.49 3.96
CA ILE A 219 1.90 18.87 2.93
C ILE A 219 1.12 17.70 3.55
N VAL A 220 1.78 16.77 4.24
CA VAL A 220 1.11 15.60 4.81
C VAL A 220 0.18 15.97 5.97
N LYS A 221 0.57 16.95 6.82
CA LYS A 221 -0.32 17.48 7.88
C LYS A 221 -1.59 18.08 7.26
N ARG A 222 -1.48 18.89 6.22
CA ARG A 222 -2.63 19.46 5.51
C ARG A 222 -3.49 18.38 4.85
N ALA A 223 -2.88 17.40 4.22
CA ALA A 223 -3.59 16.28 3.59
C ALA A 223 -4.54 15.59 4.58
N VAL A 224 -4.04 15.27 5.77
CA VAL A 224 -4.83 14.60 6.82
C VAL A 224 -5.85 15.54 7.47
N MET A 225 -5.48 16.78 7.75
CA MET A 225 -6.36 17.69 8.48
C MET A 225 -7.47 18.30 7.62
N GLU A 226 -7.25 18.46 6.29
CA GLU A 226 -8.12 19.29 5.45
C GLU A 226 -8.57 18.63 4.14
N GLN A 227 -7.86 17.56 3.66
CA GLN A 227 -8.05 17.02 2.30
C GLN A 227 -8.52 15.55 2.30
N GLY A 228 -9.08 15.07 3.42
CA GLY A 228 -9.73 13.77 3.49
C GLY A 228 -8.79 12.58 3.58
N PHE A 229 -7.48 12.77 3.81
CA PHE A 229 -6.58 11.67 4.11
C PHE A 229 -6.79 11.17 5.54
N VAL A 230 -6.60 9.86 5.75
CA VAL A 230 -6.84 9.23 7.06
C VAL A 230 -5.56 8.96 7.84
N GLY A 231 -4.40 8.93 7.17
CA GLY A 231 -3.13 8.61 7.81
C GLY A 231 -1.92 8.89 6.95
N ILE A 232 -0.77 8.36 7.37
CA ILE A 232 0.55 8.56 6.74
C ILE A 232 1.09 7.21 6.24
N LYS A 233 1.71 7.19 5.05
CA LYS A 233 2.50 6.06 4.54
C LYS A 233 3.98 6.34 4.70
N LEU A 234 4.70 5.37 5.30
CA LEU A 234 6.16 5.33 5.36
C LEU A 234 6.71 4.13 4.58
N TYR A 235 7.92 4.27 4.05
CA TYR A 235 8.58 3.22 3.29
C TYR A 235 10.04 2.99 3.75
N PRO A 236 10.27 2.44 4.97
CA PRO A 236 11.60 2.21 5.54
C PRO A 236 12.58 1.46 4.65
N PRO A 237 12.17 0.49 3.79
CA PRO A 237 13.08 -0.18 2.86
C PRO A 237 13.85 0.76 1.92
N MET A 238 13.49 2.03 1.83
CA MET A 238 14.29 3.04 1.11
C MET A 238 15.61 3.38 1.83
N GLY A 239 15.81 2.96 3.07
CA GLY A 239 17.06 3.13 3.81
C GLY A 239 16.93 4.06 5.01
N PHE A 240 15.83 3.90 5.78
CA PHE A 240 15.66 4.54 7.08
C PHE A 240 14.89 3.62 8.05
N ARG A 241 14.97 3.93 9.33
CA ARG A 241 14.24 3.27 10.41
C ARG A 241 13.27 4.23 11.07
N PRO A 242 12.25 3.76 11.80
CA PRO A 242 11.42 4.64 12.61
C PRO A 242 12.20 5.35 13.72
N ILE A 243 13.31 4.76 14.17
CA ILE A 243 14.21 5.29 15.21
C ILE A 243 15.62 4.72 15.05
N GLY A 244 16.63 5.43 15.53
CA GLY A 244 18.02 4.94 15.57
C GLY A 244 18.75 5.07 14.23
N ASN A 245 18.39 6.03 13.42
CA ASN A 245 18.98 6.26 12.10
C ASN A 245 20.46 6.68 12.15
N ALA A 246 20.96 7.16 13.29
CA ALA A 246 22.37 7.46 13.48
C ALA A 246 23.26 6.21 13.31
N ALA A 247 22.75 5.01 13.64
CA ALA A 247 23.46 3.75 13.46
C ALA A 247 23.62 3.36 11.97
N LEU A 248 22.89 4.02 11.07
CA LEU A 248 23.00 3.81 9.61
C LEU A 248 24.10 4.66 8.96
N ASP A 249 24.80 5.49 9.71
CA ASP A 249 25.89 6.30 9.18
C ASP A 249 27.02 5.41 8.65
N GLY A 250 27.51 5.73 7.46
CA GLY A 250 28.54 4.93 6.77
C GLY A 250 28.05 3.60 6.18
N CYS A 251 26.80 3.21 6.33
CA CYS A 251 26.23 2.02 5.70
C CYS A 251 26.19 2.21 4.16
N LYS A 252 26.73 1.23 3.44
CA LYS A 252 26.75 1.23 1.98
C LYS A 252 25.31 1.28 1.44
N GLY A 253 25.03 2.22 0.53
CA GLY A 253 23.71 2.39 -0.09
C GLY A 253 22.73 3.23 0.74
N ILE A 254 23.04 3.53 2.01
CA ILE A 254 22.27 4.44 2.84
C ILE A 254 22.70 5.90 2.58
N ASN A 255 21.74 6.80 2.57
CA ASN A 255 22.04 8.22 2.37
C ASN A 255 22.80 8.78 3.57
N PRO A 256 23.90 9.56 3.36
CA PRO A 256 24.70 10.14 4.47
C PRO A 256 23.92 11.08 5.39
N ARG A 257 22.69 11.44 5.05
CA ARG A 257 21.79 12.23 5.90
C ARG A 257 20.99 11.41 6.89
N ALA A 258 21.12 10.09 6.88
CA ALA A 258 20.38 9.20 7.78
C ALA A 258 20.41 9.65 9.26
N PRO A 259 21.54 10.11 9.83
CA PRO A 259 21.55 10.61 11.21
C PRO A 259 20.57 11.77 11.50
N LYS A 260 20.11 12.48 10.48
CA LYS A 260 19.15 13.59 10.63
C LYS A 260 17.68 13.13 10.61
N TYR A 261 17.40 11.86 10.24
CA TYR A 261 16.02 11.38 10.08
C TYR A 261 15.28 11.28 11.40
N ASP A 262 15.96 10.93 12.49
CA ASP A 262 15.32 10.76 13.80
C ASP A 262 14.61 12.03 14.28
N ALA A 263 15.21 13.21 14.08
CA ALA A 263 14.59 14.48 14.45
C ALA A 263 13.32 14.76 13.63
N VAL A 264 13.35 14.46 12.34
CA VAL A 264 12.22 14.68 11.42
C VAL A 264 11.10 13.68 11.69
N LEU A 265 11.45 12.41 11.88
CA LEU A 265 10.48 11.33 12.18
C LEU A 265 9.84 11.53 13.55
N ARG A 266 10.62 11.99 14.54
CA ARG A 266 10.09 12.32 15.86
C ARG A 266 9.02 13.42 15.77
N GLU A 267 9.28 14.51 15.05
CA GLU A 267 8.28 15.58 14.85
C GLU A 267 7.01 15.07 14.16
N LEU A 268 7.16 14.14 13.19
CA LEU A 268 6.03 13.49 12.55
C LEU A 268 5.25 12.63 13.56
N PHE A 269 5.94 11.77 14.33
CA PHE A 269 5.30 10.84 15.26
C PHE A 269 4.67 11.57 16.47
N ASP A 270 5.30 12.62 16.99
CA ASP A 270 4.71 13.47 18.03
C ASP A 270 3.38 14.08 17.55
N TRP A 271 3.34 14.58 16.33
CA TRP A 271 2.11 15.09 15.73
C TRP A 271 1.09 13.96 15.47
N CYS A 272 1.51 12.83 14.93
CA CYS A 272 0.61 11.69 14.70
C CYS A 272 -0.01 11.19 16.01
N ALA A 273 0.78 11.11 17.09
CA ALA A 273 0.30 10.70 18.40
C ALA A 273 -0.71 11.71 18.99
N ALA A 274 -0.40 13.02 18.91
CA ALA A 274 -1.26 14.10 19.41
C ALA A 274 -2.60 14.15 18.68
N GLU A 275 -2.59 14.05 17.34
CA GLU A 275 -3.78 14.13 16.48
C GLU A 275 -4.45 12.77 16.23
N ARG A 276 -3.94 11.68 16.81
CA ARG A 276 -4.43 10.32 16.58
C ARG A 276 -4.45 9.94 15.10
N VAL A 277 -3.37 10.24 14.39
CA VAL A 277 -3.19 9.93 12.97
C VAL A 277 -2.49 8.58 12.85
N PRO A 278 -3.12 7.56 12.24
CA PRO A 278 -2.48 6.27 12.05
C PRO A 278 -1.39 6.33 10.97
N VAL A 279 -0.42 5.44 11.10
CA VAL A 279 0.67 5.28 10.15
C VAL A 279 0.60 3.87 9.56
N ILE A 280 0.70 3.74 8.24
CA ILE A 280 0.99 2.47 7.59
C ILE A 280 2.45 2.46 7.12
N THR A 281 3.13 1.36 7.31
CA THR A 281 4.52 1.19 6.89
C THR A 281 4.68 -0.06 6.05
N HIS A 282 5.47 0.02 4.98
CA HIS A 282 5.97 -1.22 4.38
C HIS A 282 6.90 -1.89 5.40
N CYS A 283 6.62 -3.13 5.73
CA CYS A 283 7.34 -3.83 6.79
C CYS A 283 7.73 -5.23 6.33
N ASN A 284 9.02 -5.48 6.25
CA ASN A 284 9.60 -6.80 6.06
C ASN A 284 11.06 -6.80 6.53
N ASP A 285 11.58 -7.98 6.82
CA ASP A 285 12.93 -8.11 7.36
C ASP A 285 14.03 -8.18 6.29
N SER A 286 13.66 -8.26 5.01
CA SER A 286 14.57 -8.66 3.95
C SER A 286 15.01 -7.56 2.99
N ASN A 287 14.33 -6.40 2.94
CA ASN A 287 14.52 -5.47 1.82
C ASN A 287 14.94 -4.07 2.24
N HIS A 288 16.14 -3.73 1.80
CA HIS A 288 16.52 -2.35 1.60
C HIS A 288 16.85 -2.17 0.10
N ALA A 289 16.17 -1.25 -0.52
CA ALA A 289 16.30 -0.99 -1.95
C ALA A 289 17.72 -0.59 -2.38
N ASN A 290 18.53 -0.08 -1.45
CA ASN A 290 19.85 0.50 -1.72
C ASN A 290 21.00 -0.20 -0.99
N VAL A 291 20.76 -1.18 -0.14
CA VAL A 291 21.82 -1.84 0.64
C VAL A 291 22.13 -3.19 0.03
N HIS A 292 23.27 -3.26 -0.64
CA HIS A 292 23.84 -4.50 -1.12
C HIS A 292 24.84 -5.00 -0.11
N ASP A 293 24.66 -6.26 0.36
CA ASP A 293 25.60 -7.03 1.13
C ASP A 293 26.35 -6.20 2.19
N SER A 294 25.67 -5.93 3.27
CA SER A 294 26.36 -5.43 4.42
C SER A 294 26.68 -6.64 5.31
N GLU A 295 27.97 -6.87 5.53
CA GLU A 295 28.46 -7.76 6.59
C GLU A 295 28.05 -7.22 7.98
N ASN A 296 27.68 -5.93 8.05
CA ASN A 296 27.25 -5.27 9.25
C ASN A 296 25.72 -5.42 9.42
N SER A 297 25.30 -6.18 10.41
CA SER A 297 23.90 -6.41 10.76
C SER A 297 23.13 -5.11 11.08
N GLU A 298 23.84 -4.05 11.55
CA GLU A 298 23.23 -2.75 11.80
C GLU A 298 22.78 -2.03 10.54
N CYS A 299 23.30 -2.38 9.38
CA CYS A 299 22.91 -1.79 8.10
C CYS A 299 21.74 -2.54 7.43
N GLN A 300 21.29 -3.63 8.03
CA GLN A 300 20.22 -4.48 7.53
C GLN A 300 18.91 -4.25 8.31
N HIS A 301 17.85 -4.91 7.87
CA HIS A 301 16.59 -4.98 8.61
C HIS A 301 15.95 -3.62 8.94
N VAL A 302 16.13 -2.60 8.07
CA VAL A 302 15.60 -1.25 8.28
C VAL A 302 14.08 -1.22 8.34
N GLY A 303 13.41 -2.11 7.61
CA GLY A 303 11.94 -2.25 7.59
C GLY A 303 11.38 -3.25 8.61
N SER A 304 12.23 -3.84 9.47
CA SER A 304 11.83 -4.91 10.40
C SER A 304 10.78 -4.45 11.41
N PRO A 305 9.82 -5.32 11.80
CA PRO A 305 8.86 -5.03 12.87
C PRO A 305 9.52 -4.73 14.22
N ARG A 306 10.73 -5.26 14.46
CA ARG A 306 11.51 -4.98 15.65
C ARG A 306 11.85 -3.50 15.81
N GLN A 307 12.12 -2.79 14.71
CA GLN A 307 12.42 -1.35 14.75
C GLN A 307 11.23 -0.54 15.25
N TRP A 308 10.01 -0.98 14.93
CA TRP A 308 8.78 -0.37 15.43
C TRP A 308 8.53 -0.69 16.90
N ALA A 309 8.79 -1.92 17.36
CA ALA A 309 8.75 -2.24 18.79
C ALA A 309 9.73 -1.37 19.59
N GLN A 310 10.95 -1.19 19.09
CA GLN A 310 11.97 -0.33 19.71
C GLN A 310 11.51 1.14 19.81
N LEU A 311 10.75 1.65 18.84
CA LEU A 311 10.18 3.00 18.91
C LEU A 311 9.30 3.15 20.16
N TYR A 312 8.41 2.20 20.44
CA TYR A 312 7.51 2.24 21.61
C TYR A 312 8.22 1.92 22.94
N GLU A 313 9.33 1.19 22.90
CA GLU A 313 10.20 0.98 24.08
C GLU A 313 10.91 2.28 24.45
N SER A 314 11.42 3.00 23.43
CA SER A 314 12.15 4.27 23.60
C SER A 314 11.23 5.45 23.87
N HIS A 315 9.98 5.39 23.40
CA HIS A 315 8.96 6.42 23.51
C HIS A 315 7.63 5.85 24.03
N PRO A 316 7.56 5.52 25.34
CA PRO A 316 6.35 4.95 25.94
C PRO A 316 5.12 5.83 25.80
N GLU A 317 5.30 7.15 25.63
CA GLU A 317 4.23 8.13 25.40
C GLU A 317 3.45 7.89 24.09
N TYR A 318 3.99 7.14 23.15
CA TYR A 318 3.29 6.78 21.91
C TYR A 318 2.32 5.63 22.07
N ARG A 319 2.42 4.83 23.14
CA ARG A 319 1.58 3.64 23.35
C ARG A 319 0.10 4.03 23.41
N GLY A 320 -0.71 3.38 22.57
CA GLY A 320 -2.15 3.65 22.41
C GLY A 320 -2.50 4.99 21.75
N HIS A 321 -1.50 5.85 21.46
CA HIS A 321 -1.67 7.17 20.84
C HIS A 321 -1.25 7.18 19.37
N LEU A 322 -0.09 6.66 19.06
CA LEU A 322 0.38 6.36 17.72
C LEU A 322 0.01 4.92 17.38
N LYS A 323 -0.74 4.70 16.32
CA LYS A 323 -1.06 3.37 15.80
C LYS A 323 -0.31 3.16 14.50
N VAL A 324 0.30 1.97 14.36
CA VAL A 324 1.07 1.61 13.17
C VAL A 324 0.59 0.28 12.62
N ASP A 325 0.34 0.26 11.32
CA ASP A 325 0.08 -0.93 10.53
C ASP A 325 1.37 -1.41 9.87
N LEU A 326 1.80 -2.61 10.23
CA LEU A 326 2.97 -3.28 9.70
C LEU A 326 2.55 -4.06 8.44
N GLY A 327 2.68 -3.45 7.28
CA GLY A 327 2.23 -4.01 6.01
C GLY A 327 2.80 -5.40 5.73
N HIS A 328 1.95 -6.26 5.11
CA HIS A 328 2.25 -7.60 4.59
C HIS A 328 2.48 -8.72 5.62
N PHE A 329 2.37 -8.47 6.90
CA PHE A 329 2.50 -9.45 8.00
C PHE A 329 3.49 -10.59 7.72
N GLY A 330 4.75 -10.26 7.37
CA GLY A 330 5.82 -11.22 7.13
C GLY A 330 5.54 -12.26 6.03
N ARG A 331 4.66 -11.97 5.07
CA ARG A 331 4.31 -12.87 3.97
C ARG A 331 3.91 -14.27 4.47
N ALA A 332 2.96 -14.34 5.40
CA ALA A 332 2.50 -15.61 5.98
C ALA A 332 1.95 -16.61 4.93
N ASP A 333 1.52 -16.13 3.75
CA ASP A 333 1.18 -16.96 2.59
C ASP A 333 2.40 -17.71 2.03
N MET A 334 3.56 -17.03 1.95
CA MET A 334 4.82 -17.64 1.50
C MET A 334 5.31 -18.70 2.49
N HIS A 335 5.14 -18.47 3.80
CA HIS A 335 5.40 -19.48 4.82
C HIS A 335 4.62 -20.76 4.53
N SER A 336 3.31 -20.68 4.32
CA SER A 336 2.46 -21.85 4.03
C SER A 336 2.87 -22.53 2.70
N ARG A 337 3.20 -21.75 1.67
CA ARG A 337 3.65 -22.22 0.37
C ARG A 337 5.00 -22.96 0.47
N ASN A 338 5.96 -22.37 1.16
CA ASN A 338 7.30 -22.97 1.28
C ASN A 338 7.28 -24.21 2.17
N ARG A 339 6.43 -24.24 3.20
CA ARG A 339 6.16 -25.45 3.99
C ARG A 339 5.62 -26.57 3.13
N LEU A 340 4.63 -26.32 2.26
CA LEU A 340 4.10 -27.33 1.35
C LEU A 340 5.16 -27.83 0.37
N LYS A 341 5.95 -26.93 -0.21
CA LYS A 341 7.05 -27.32 -1.12
C LYS A 341 8.09 -28.16 -0.43
N LEU A 342 8.43 -27.85 0.83
CA LEU A 342 9.37 -28.63 1.62
C LEU A 342 8.83 -30.04 1.86
N LEU A 343 7.57 -30.18 2.26
CA LEU A 343 6.93 -31.49 2.46
C LEU A 343 6.91 -32.34 1.17
N ASP A 344 6.65 -31.70 0.01
CA ASP A 344 6.72 -32.42 -1.28
C ASP A 344 8.16 -32.82 -1.61
N ALA A 345 9.13 -31.94 -1.40
CA ALA A 345 10.53 -32.20 -1.67
C ALA A 345 11.10 -33.32 -0.78
N GLU A 346 10.73 -33.36 0.49
CA GLU A 346 11.12 -34.44 1.41
C GLU A 346 10.49 -35.76 1.00
N ARG A 347 9.19 -35.78 0.68
CA ARG A 347 8.48 -36.98 0.25
C ARG A 347 9.06 -37.57 -1.05
N GLU A 348 9.47 -36.71 -1.99
CA GLU A 348 9.96 -37.09 -3.31
C GLU A 348 11.48 -37.08 -3.42
N ASN A 349 12.19 -36.83 -2.30
CA ASN A 349 13.64 -36.76 -2.22
C ASN A 349 14.27 -35.76 -3.21
N TRP A 350 13.72 -34.56 -3.31
CA TRP A 350 14.27 -33.53 -4.21
C TRP A 350 15.64 -33.05 -3.73
N PRO A 351 16.61 -32.81 -4.66
CA PRO A 351 17.97 -32.38 -4.28
C PRO A 351 18.01 -31.04 -3.54
N ASN A 352 17.02 -30.16 -3.75
CA ASN A 352 16.94 -28.82 -3.15
C ASN A 352 16.13 -28.76 -1.83
N ALA A 353 15.74 -29.92 -1.26
CA ALA A 353 15.02 -29.95 0.02
C ALA A 353 15.73 -29.18 1.16
N PRO A 354 17.07 -29.24 1.29
CA PRO A 354 17.79 -28.45 2.31
C PRO A 354 17.67 -26.92 2.11
N ASP A 355 17.61 -26.45 0.88
CA ASP A 355 17.43 -25.01 0.57
C ASP A 355 16.00 -24.55 0.89
N LEU A 356 15.01 -25.39 0.61
CA LEU A 356 13.61 -25.14 0.96
C LEU A 356 13.41 -25.15 2.48
N ALA A 357 14.09 -26.03 3.20
CA ALA A 357 14.07 -26.06 4.66
C ALA A 357 14.64 -24.76 5.27
N ARG A 358 15.75 -24.26 4.71
CA ARG A 358 16.36 -22.99 5.13
C ARG A 358 15.42 -21.82 4.86
N GLN A 359 14.83 -21.74 3.66
CA GLN A 359 13.87 -20.70 3.30
C GLN A 359 12.65 -20.70 4.23
N HIS A 360 12.09 -21.87 4.50
CA HIS A 360 10.97 -22.00 5.42
C HIS A 360 11.33 -21.55 6.85
N ALA A 361 12.54 -21.86 7.32
CA ALA A 361 13.01 -21.40 8.63
C ALA A 361 13.18 -19.86 8.70
N GLU A 362 13.60 -19.22 7.62
CA GLU A 362 13.66 -17.76 7.51
C GLU A 362 12.25 -17.14 7.54
N ASP A 363 11.28 -17.70 6.80
CA ASP A 363 9.89 -17.25 6.83
C ASP A 363 9.27 -17.34 8.23
N MET A 364 9.55 -18.44 8.95
CA MET A 364 9.12 -18.64 10.35
C MET A 364 9.70 -17.59 11.29
N LYS A 365 10.98 -17.27 11.12
CA LYS A 365 11.65 -16.25 11.93
C LYS A 365 11.06 -14.86 11.68
N GLU A 366 10.75 -14.53 10.43
CA GLU A 366 10.12 -13.28 10.08
C GLU A 366 8.72 -13.15 10.71
N ALA A 367 7.87 -14.17 10.55
CA ALA A 367 6.54 -14.20 11.16
C ALA A 367 6.60 -14.08 12.70
N ALA A 368 7.56 -14.77 13.35
CA ALA A 368 7.77 -14.68 14.79
C ALA A 368 8.15 -13.25 15.23
N GLY A 369 8.92 -12.51 14.41
CA GLY A 369 9.26 -11.11 14.65
C GLY A 369 8.03 -10.19 14.66
N PHE A 370 7.10 -10.36 13.72
CA PHE A 370 5.82 -9.64 13.70
C PHE A 370 4.97 -9.96 14.93
N ILE A 371 4.80 -11.24 15.23
CA ILE A 371 4.01 -11.71 16.39
C ILE A 371 4.55 -11.12 17.69
N ALA A 372 5.86 -11.17 17.90
CA ALA A 372 6.50 -10.64 19.10
C ALA A 372 6.32 -9.11 19.24
N ALA A 373 6.53 -8.37 18.16
CA ALA A 373 6.33 -6.92 18.16
C ALA A 373 4.87 -6.53 18.46
N MET A 374 3.91 -7.21 17.82
CA MET A 374 2.48 -6.97 18.01
C MET A 374 2.01 -7.37 19.41
N ALA A 375 2.55 -8.46 19.98
CA ALA A 375 2.27 -8.88 21.36
C ALA A 375 2.76 -7.87 22.40
N ALA A 376 3.92 -7.25 22.16
CA ALA A 376 4.49 -6.24 23.05
C ALA A 376 3.67 -4.93 23.06
N HIS A 377 2.96 -4.62 21.97
CA HIS A 377 2.25 -3.36 21.78
C HIS A 377 0.84 -3.56 21.17
N PRO A 378 -0.08 -4.28 21.86
CA PRO A 378 -1.34 -4.74 21.27
C PRO A 378 -2.33 -3.62 20.91
N GLU A 379 -2.21 -2.44 21.50
CA GLU A 379 -3.07 -1.28 21.20
C GLU A 379 -2.44 -0.32 20.16
N SER A 380 -1.20 -0.58 19.78
CA SER A 380 -0.42 0.32 18.92
C SER A 380 0.00 -0.31 17.61
N LEU A 381 0.36 -1.59 17.60
CA LEU A 381 0.81 -2.31 16.41
C LEU A 381 -0.31 -3.18 15.84
N PHE A 382 -0.55 -3.02 14.57
CA PHE A 382 -1.46 -3.78 13.72
C PHE A 382 -0.65 -4.35 12.55
N ALA A 383 -1.24 -5.27 11.80
CA ALA A 383 -0.65 -5.71 10.54
C ALA A 383 -1.75 -6.06 9.53
N ASP A 384 -1.48 -5.83 8.26
CA ASP A 384 -2.37 -6.25 7.18
C ASP A 384 -1.89 -7.53 6.48
N LEU A 385 -2.84 -8.32 5.99
CA LEU A 385 -2.59 -9.47 5.14
C LEU A 385 -2.77 -9.04 3.68
N SER A 386 -1.84 -8.25 3.15
CA SER A 386 -1.85 -7.77 1.78
C SER A 386 -0.74 -8.41 0.94
N ASN A 387 -0.87 -8.36 -0.39
CA ASN A 387 0.08 -8.93 -1.34
C ASN A 387 0.25 -10.47 -1.19
N TYR A 388 -0.82 -11.18 -0.86
CA TYR A 388 -0.82 -12.64 -0.70
C TYR A 388 -1.26 -13.32 -2.00
N ASP A 389 -0.47 -13.09 -3.05
CA ASP A 389 -0.70 -13.57 -4.43
C ASP A 389 -0.55 -15.09 -4.60
N THR A 390 -0.04 -15.77 -3.57
CA THR A 390 0.20 -17.22 -3.60
C THR A 390 -1.02 -18.05 -3.24
N LEU A 391 -2.11 -17.42 -2.75
CA LEU A 391 -3.35 -18.12 -2.37
C LEU A 391 -4.25 -18.50 -3.57
N ASP A 392 -3.65 -18.84 -4.70
CA ASP A 392 -4.30 -19.11 -5.97
C ASP A 392 -4.88 -20.52 -6.11
N THR A 393 -4.48 -21.45 -5.25
CA THR A 393 -4.94 -22.85 -5.28
C THR A 393 -5.64 -23.27 -4.00
N ASP A 394 -6.60 -24.21 -4.11
CA ASP A 394 -7.31 -24.77 -2.94
C ASP A 394 -6.37 -25.40 -1.92
N ARG A 395 -5.30 -26.05 -2.39
CA ARG A 395 -4.29 -26.66 -1.51
C ARG A 395 -3.59 -25.61 -0.65
N LEU A 396 -3.21 -24.49 -1.25
CA LEU A 396 -2.55 -23.38 -0.56
C LEU A 396 -3.51 -22.67 0.39
N ARG A 397 -4.76 -22.37 -0.05
CA ARG A 397 -5.77 -21.78 0.82
C ARG A 397 -6.06 -22.61 2.05
N LYS A 398 -6.19 -23.94 1.91
CA LYS A 398 -6.38 -24.87 3.04
C LYS A 398 -5.19 -24.91 3.97
N ALA A 399 -3.96 -24.90 3.43
CA ALA A 399 -2.74 -24.88 4.24
C ALA A 399 -2.63 -23.56 5.02
N PHE A 400 -2.80 -22.44 4.35
CA PHE A 400 -2.79 -21.13 4.98
C PHE A 400 -3.88 -20.98 6.04
N SER A 401 -5.12 -21.42 5.75
CA SER A 401 -6.21 -21.43 6.71
C SER A 401 -5.90 -22.22 7.98
N LYS A 402 -5.20 -23.35 7.83
CA LYS A 402 -4.74 -24.14 8.98
C LYS A 402 -3.69 -23.38 9.77
N ASP A 403 -2.65 -22.87 9.09
CA ASP A 403 -1.55 -22.15 9.72
C ASP A 403 -2.04 -20.90 10.45
N MET A 404 -2.94 -20.13 9.86
CA MET A 404 -3.54 -18.95 10.50
C MET A 404 -4.38 -19.30 11.74
N ARG A 405 -5.16 -20.37 11.71
CA ARG A 405 -5.91 -20.83 12.89
C ARG A 405 -4.98 -21.22 14.03
N GLU A 406 -3.93 -21.99 13.74
CA GLU A 406 -2.95 -22.41 14.73
C GLU A 406 -2.20 -21.21 15.30
N MET A 407 -1.81 -20.27 14.45
CA MET A 407 -1.13 -19.03 14.85
C MET A 407 -2.01 -18.16 15.76
N ILE A 408 -3.28 -17.92 15.38
CA ILE A 408 -4.21 -17.13 16.20
C ILE A 408 -4.55 -17.86 17.50
N ALA A 409 -4.65 -19.19 17.50
CA ALA A 409 -4.88 -19.97 18.72
C ALA A 409 -3.68 -19.88 19.69
N ALA A 410 -2.46 -19.90 19.18
CA ALA A 410 -1.24 -19.73 19.97
C ALA A 410 -1.03 -18.26 20.43
N HIS A 411 -1.51 -17.30 19.65
CA HIS A 411 -1.32 -15.87 19.86
C HIS A 411 -2.65 -15.11 19.74
N PRO A 412 -3.57 -15.19 20.74
CA PRO A 412 -4.94 -14.66 20.61
C PRO A 412 -5.05 -13.16 20.35
N HIS A 413 -4.03 -12.37 20.69
CA HIS A 413 -3.97 -10.93 20.39
C HIS A 413 -4.05 -10.63 18.91
N LEU A 414 -3.55 -11.52 18.03
CA LEU A 414 -3.59 -11.35 16.57
C LEU A 414 -5.01 -11.20 16.03
N ALA A 415 -6.00 -11.87 16.65
CA ALA A 415 -7.40 -11.73 16.23
C ALA A 415 -7.90 -10.27 16.25
N ARG A 416 -7.30 -9.42 17.06
CA ARG A 416 -7.63 -8.00 17.20
C ARG A 416 -6.69 -7.05 16.44
N GLN A 417 -5.61 -7.55 15.85
CA GLN A 417 -4.58 -6.72 15.24
C GLN A 417 -4.41 -6.96 13.74
N LEU A 418 -4.87 -8.12 13.23
CA LEU A 418 -4.79 -8.42 11.80
C LEU A 418 -5.93 -7.76 11.02
N MET A 419 -5.59 -7.21 9.85
CA MET A 419 -6.50 -6.48 8.98
C MET A 419 -6.41 -6.98 7.53
N TYR A 420 -7.46 -6.71 6.76
CA TYR A 420 -7.52 -7.00 5.34
C TYR A 420 -6.91 -5.86 4.52
N GLY A 421 -6.06 -6.21 3.57
CA GLY A 421 -5.52 -5.33 2.54
C GLY A 421 -5.28 -6.12 1.25
N THR A 422 -5.42 -5.50 0.09
CA THR A 422 -5.18 -6.15 -1.20
C THR A 422 -3.77 -5.94 -1.74
N ASP A 423 -3.15 -4.83 -1.42
CA ASP A 423 -1.99 -4.29 -2.14
C ASP A 423 -2.27 -4.14 -3.67
N TRP A 424 -3.56 -3.96 -4.02
CA TRP A 424 -3.95 -3.73 -5.40
C TRP A 424 -3.32 -2.39 -5.84
N PHE A 425 -2.78 -2.28 -6.98
CA PHE A 425 -2.64 -3.20 -8.14
C PHE A 425 -1.23 -3.83 -8.21
N MET A 426 -0.47 -3.77 -7.12
CA MET A 426 0.86 -4.39 -7.03
C MET A 426 0.76 -5.91 -7.02
N THR A 427 -0.34 -6.44 -6.51
CA THR A 427 -0.63 -7.88 -6.51
C THR A 427 -1.21 -8.29 -7.85
N PRO A 428 -0.62 -9.27 -8.57
CA PRO A 428 -1.21 -9.82 -9.78
C PRO A 428 -2.61 -10.37 -9.49
N GLN A 429 -3.59 -10.01 -10.33
CA GLN A 429 -4.93 -10.53 -10.21
C GLN A 429 -5.03 -11.87 -10.92
N GLY A 430 -5.35 -12.93 -10.17
CA GLY A 430 -5.71 -14.24 -10.73
C GLY A 430 -7.12 -14.26 -11.31
N ALA A 431 -7.56 -15.42 -11.76
CA ALA A 431 -8.92 -15.64 -12.24
C ALA A 431 -9.99 -15.44 -11.15
N VAL A 432 -9.62 -15.59 -9.88
CA VAL A 432 -10.47 -15.37 -8.71
C VAL A 432 -10.01 -14.09 -8.00
N PRO A 433 -10.92 -13.17 -7.67
CA PRO A 433 -10.59 -11.98 -6.94
C PRO A 433 -9.89 -12.29 -5.62
N TYR A 434 -8.93 -11.45 -5.24
CA TYR A 434 -8.15 -11.60 -4.01
C TYR A 434 -9.04 -11.73 -2.76
N LEU A 435 -10.11 -10.94 -2.70
CA LEU A 435 -11.08 -10.99 -1.58
C LEU A 435 -11.70 -12.38 -1.41
N ASP A 436 -12.08 -13.05 -2.52
CA ASP A 436 -12.70 -14.37 -2.46
C ASP A 436 -11.69 -15.43 -2.00
N ASN A 437 -10.44 -15.37 -2.49
CA ASN A 437 -9.38 -16.23 -2.02
C ASN A 437 -9.12 -16.07 -0.51
N MET A 438 -9.16 -14.82 0.00
CA MET A 438 -9.00 -14.55 1.43
C MET A 438 -10.19 -15.02 2.26
N ARG A 439 -11.44 -14.90 1.75
CA ARG A 439 -12.64 -15.41 2.42
C ARG A 439 -12.59 -16.92 2.59
N ASP A 440 -12.15 -17.62 1.55
CA ASP A 440 -11.97 -19.06 1.60
C ASP A 440 -10.82 -19.49 2.54
N ALA A 441 -9.82 -18.64 2.68
CA ALA A 441 -8.64 -18.92 3.49
C ALA A 441 -8.84 -18.65 4.98
N LEU A 442 -9.78 -17.78 5.37
CA LEU A 442 -9.98 -17.41 6.77
C LEU A 442 -11.29 -17.99 7.32
N PRO A 443 -11.32 -18.40 8.63
CA PRO A 443 -12.54 -18.89 9.25
C PRO A 443 -13.65 -17.83 9.30
N PRO A 444 -14.92 -18.17 9.00
CA PRO A 444 -16.04 -17.22 8.96
C PRO A 444 -16.27 -16.43 10.26
N ASP A 445 -15.98 -17.01 11.42
CA ASP A 445 -16.08 -16.35 12.73
C ASP A 445 -15.06 -15.23 12.92
N ARG A 446 -14.04 -15.16 12.07
CA ARG A 446 -13.00 -14.12 12.05
C ARG A 446 -13.26 -13.02 11.04
N HIS A 447 -14.22 -13.18 10.13
CA HIS A 447 -14.48 -12.22 9.06
C HIS A 447 -14.82 -10.83 9.58
N GLY A 448 -15.71 -10.69 10.57
CA GLY A 448 -16.08 -9.38 11.12
C GLY A 448 -14.91 -8.57 11.68
N PRO A 449 -14.11 -9.11 12.62
CA PRO A 449 -12.91 -8.45 13.11
C PRO A 449 -11.89 -8.15 12.00
N PHE A 450 -11.52 -9.14 11.19
CA PHE A 450 -10.47 -9.05 10.20
C PHE A 450 -10.80 -8.08 9.05
N TYR A 451 -12.00 -8.17 8.46
CA TYR A 451 -12.36 -7.35 7.32
C TYR A 451 -12.78 -5.93 7.68
N GLY A 452 -13.18 -5.65 8.93
CA GLY A 452 -13.72 -4.33 9.24
C GLY A 452 -13.42 -3.80 10.63
N ALA A 453 -13.73 -4.53 11.72
CA ALA A 453 -13.67 -3.97 13.07
C ALA A 453 -12.25 -3.54 13.49
N ASN A 454 -11.23 -4.34 13.14
CA ASN A 454 -9.84 -4.01 13.43
C ASN A 454 -9.38 -2.77 12.64
N ALA A 455 -9.74 -2.70 11.35
CA ALA A 455 -9.46 -1.56 10.50
C ALA A 455 -10.14 -0.27 11.00
N ALA A 456 -11.42 -0.35 11.38
CA ALA A 456 -12.14 0.78 11.95
C ALA A 456 -11.50 1.30 13.24
N ARG A 457 -11.01 0.38 14.10
CA ARG A 457 -10.28 0.72 15.33
C ARG A 457 -8.90 1.30 15.04
N PHE A 458 -8.16 0.72 14.11
CA PHE A 458 -6.85 1.22 13.66
C PHE A 458 -6.96 2.65 13.14
N LEU A 459 -7.87 2.87 12.19
CA LEU A 459 -8.06 4.15 11.53
C LEU A 459 -8.76 5.21 12.40
N GLY A 460 -9.41 4.83 13.50
CA GLY A 460 -10.17 5.76 14.34
C GLY A 460 -11.45 6.27 13.65
N LEU A 461 -12.28 5.36 13.12
CA LEU A 461 -13.45 5.70 12.30
C LEU A 461 -14.78 5.75 13.07
N ARG A 462 -14.81 5.34 14.33
CA ARG A 462 -16.04 5.37 15.13
C ARG A 462 -16.47 6.80 15.41
N ARG A 463 -17.77 6.98 15.66
CA ARG A 463 -18.34 8.28 16.01
C ARG A 463 -17.59 8.92 17.16
N GLY A 464 -17.16 10.17 16.97
CA GLY A 464 -16.41 10.94 17.95
C GLY A 464 -14.89 10.69 17.95
N GLU A 465 -14.37 9.73 17.20
CA GLU A 465 -12.92 9.56 17.05
C GLU A 465 -12.30 10.61 16.11
N ALA A 466 -11.02 10.81 16.19
CA ALA A 466 -10.33 11.93 15.54
C ALA A 466 -10.44 11.88 14.00
N THR A 467 -10.18 10.72 13.39
CA THR A 467 -10.29 10.56 11.94
C THR A 467 -11.73 10.75 11.48
N ARG A 468 -12.73 10.18 12.22
CA ARG A 468 -14.14 10.37 11.88
C ARG A 468 -14.52 11.85 11.86
N ARG A 469 -14.13 12.64 12.87
CA ARG A 469 -14.41 14.09 12.91
C ARG A 469 -13.77 14.85 11.75
N ARG A 470 -12.55 14.48 11.35
CA ARG A 470 -11.87 15.08 10.19
C ARG A 470 -12.62 14.77 8.89
N LEU A 471 -13.07 13.54 8.69
CA LEU A 471 -13.85 13.14 7.52
C LEU A 471 -15.21 13.82 7.48
N GLU A 472 -15.93 13.92 8.60
CA GLU A 472 -17.18 14.69 8.68
C GLU A 472 -16.98 16.18 8.34
N ALA A 473 -15.85 16.78 8.76
CA ALA A 473 -15.50 18.15 8.37
C ALA A 473 -15.18 18.27 6.87
N PHE A 474 -14.48 17.28 6.32
CA PHE A 474 -14.18 17.18 4.89
C PHE A 474 -15.46 17.09 4.05
N TYR A 475 -16.43 16.22 4.41
CA TYR A 475 -17.70 16.10 3.69
C TYR A 475 -18.53 17.37 3.76
N ARG A 476 -18.58 18.03 4.93
CA ARG A 476 -19.24 19.35 5.04
C ARG A 476 -18.56 20.41 4.15
N LYS A 477 -17.24 20.43 4.08
CA LYS A 477 -16.48 21.36 3.22
C LYS A 477 -16.88 21.21 1.74
N TRP A 478 -17.04 19.95 1.30
CA TRP A 478 -17.36 19.65 -0.10
C TRP A 478 -18.87 19.57 -0.39
N GLY A 479 -19.73 19.69 0.61
CA GLY A 479 -21.18 19.60 0.45
C GLY A 479 -21.67 18.22 0.03
N ILE A 480 -20.91 17.16 0.36
CA ILE A 480 -21.30 15.76 0.09
C ILE A 480 -21.89 15.11 1.33
N ALA A 481 -22.83 14.18 1.13
CA ALA A 481 -23.46 13.45 2.20
C ALA A 481 -22.45 12.53 2.92
N ASP A 482 -22.69 12.26 4.20
CA ASP A 482 -21.96 11.23 4.92
C ASP A 482 -22.16 9.87 4.22
N PRO A 483 -21.08 9.10 3.99
CA PRO A 483 -21.20 7.82 3.30
C PRO A 483 -21.87 6.75 4.16
N ASP A 484 -22.57 5.82 3.53
CA ASP A 484 -23.31 4.74 4.21
C ASP A 484 -22.43 3.88 5.13
N TRP A 485 -21.13 3.74 4.78
CA TRP A 485 -20.21 2.97 5.60
C TRP A 485 -19.98 3.57 6.99
N PHE A 486 -20.27 4.86 7.21
CA PHE A 486 -20.28 5.44 8.54
C PHE A 486 -21.24 4.72 9.49
N GLN A 487 -22.46 4.44 9.03
CA GLN A 487 -23.45 3.70 9.81
C GLN A 487 -23.00 2.26 10.08
N ARG A 488 -22.35 1.64 9.08
CA ARG A 488 -21.79 0.29 9.20
C ARG A 488 -20.66 0.22 10.22
N VAL A 489 -19.77 1.22 10.27
CA VAL A 489 -18.76 1.34 11.33
C VAL A 489 -19.41 1.46 12.71
N ASP A 490 -20.40 2.33 12.85
CA ASP A 490 -21.07 2.58 14.14
C ASP A 490 -21.86 1.36 14.63
N SER A 491 -22.36 0.51 13.73
CA SER A 491 -23.08 -0.74 14.07
C SER A 491 -22.15 -1.96 14.26
N THR A 492 -20.87 -1.86 13.87
CA THR A 492 -19.92 -2.95 14.04
C THR A 492 -19.46 -3.06 15.50
N PRO A 493 -19.54 -4.25 16.15
CA PRO A 493 -19.06 -4.43 17.51
C PRO A 493 -17.61 -3.96 17.69
N ALA A 494 -17.30 -3.47 18.88
CA ALA A 494 -15.94 -3.05 19.22
C ALA A 494 -15.06 -4.29 19.50
N GLY A 495 -14.74 -5.12 18.55
CA GLY A 495 -14.01 -6.39 18.67
C GLY A 495 -13.08 -6.59 19.87
#